data_171b276546621b9c1457ef77fa638c2b
#
_entry.id   171b276546621b9c1457ef77fa638c2b
#
_cell.length_a   1.000
_cell.length_b   1.000
_cell.length_c   1.000
_cell.angle_alpha   90.00
_cell.angle_beta   90.00
_cell.angle_gamma   90.00
#
_symmetry.space_group_name_H-M   'P 1'
#
loop_
_entity.id
_entity.type
_entity.pdbx_description
1 polymer ?
#
loop_
_entity_poly.entity_id
_entity_poly.type
_entity_poly.pdbx_seq_one_letter_code
_entity_poly.pdbx_strand_id
1 'polypeptide(L)'
;NNTNNMYRAIDENRDQSYFLFNTTRKQLDYLRFPLGGMLKDKTREIAKELDLNVADKPDSQDICFVPNGDYASVIRKFRPDSFQKGNIKNLEGNVIGVHDGIINFTIGQRKGIKVSDKEPLYVLKINSENNEIIVGPKENLGKKDISLKDLNLLTDKKDLDQNIFVKVRST
;
A
#
# COMPACT_ATOMS: atom_id res chain seq x y z
N ASN A 1 19.47 -28.43 11.64
CA ASN A 1 18.46 -28.15 10.60
C ASN A 1 18.74 -26.76 10.05
N ASN A 2 19.23 -26.71 8.81
CA ASN A 2 19.47 -25.45 8.12
C ASN A 2 18.12 -24.96 7.59
N THR A 3 17.39 -24.15 8.37
CA THR A 3 16.14 -23.54 7.94
C THR A 3 16.40 -22.16 7.38
N ASN A 4 16.00 -21.89 6.15
CA ASN A 4 16.09 -20.58 5.56
C ASN A 4 15.03 -19.65 6.21
N ASN A 5 15.47 -18.49 6.68
CA ASN A 5 14.61 -17.48 7.29
C ASN A 5 14.58 -16.24 6.40
N MET A 6 13.45 -15.53 6.44
CA MET A 6 13.31 -14.24 5.79
C MET A 6 13.59 -13.13 6.80
N TYR A 7 14.43 -12.19 6.42
CA TYR A 7 14.77 -11.02 7.22
C TYR A 7 14.33 -9.75 6.50
N ARG A 8 14.11 -8.67 7.27
CA ARG A 8 13.95 -7.35 6.69
C ARG A 8 15.23 -6.89 6.01
N ALA A 9 15.12 -6.03 5.02
CA ALA A 9 16.27 -5.37 4.43
C ALA A 9 16.99 -4.47 5.46
N ILE A 10 18.31 -4.31 5.32
CA ILE A 10 19.09 -3.35 6.14
C ILE A 10 18.62 -1.90 5.87
N ASP A 11 18.27 -1.59 4.62
CA ASP A 11 17.67 -0.30 4.27
C ASP A 11 16.17 -0.31 4.61
N GLU A 12 15.83 0.12 5.82
CA GLU A 12 14.45 0.13 6.32
C GLU A 12 13.50 0.98 5.46
N ASN A 13 14.02 2.04 4.82
CA ASN A 13 13.23 2.91 3.94
C ASN A 13 12.90 2.24 2.60
N ARG A 14 13.63 1.18 2.26
CA ARG A 14 13.49 0.43 1.01
C ARG A 14 13.06 -1.02 1.23
N ASP A 15 12.75 -1.38 2.47
CA ASP A 15 12.31 -2.71 2.80
C ASP A 15 10.95 -3.04 2.17
N GLN A 16 10.94 -4.08 1.33
CA GLN A 16 9.76 -4.60 0.63
C GLN A 16 9.30 -5.95 1.16
N SER A 17 9.79 -6.37 2.32
CA SER A 17 9.45 -7.67 2.90
C SER A 17 7.95 -7.87 3.14
N TYR A 18 7.20 -6.78 3.42
CA TYR A 18 5.76 -6.82 3.57
C TYR A 18 5.02 -7.39 2.34
N PHE A 19 5.58 -7.22 1.15
CA PHE A 19 4.99 -7.70 -0.11
C PHE A 19 5.14 -9.22 -0.28
N LEU A 20 6.08 -9.83 0.46
CA LEU A 20 6.42 -11.24 0.38
C LEU A 20 5.61 -12.13 1.35
N PHE A 21 4.51 -11.62 1.87
CA PHE A 21 3.69 -12.30 2.89
C PHE A 21 3.16 -13.67 2.46
N ASN A 22 3.02 -13.93 1.16
CA ASN A 22 2.57 -15.20 0.61
C ASN A 22 3.73 -16.19 0.29
N THR A 23 4.98 -15.84 0.57
CA THR A 23 6.13 -16.69 0.27
C THR A 23 6.12 -17.91 1.18
N THR A 24 5.96 -19.09 0.61
CA THR A 24 5.99 -20.36 1.35
C THR A 24 7.42 -20.75 1.73
N ARG A 25 7.58 -21.63 2.72
CA ARG A 25 8.89 -22.20 3.07
C ARG A 25 9.60 -22.83 1.88
N LYS A 26 8.89 -23.61 1.08
CA LYS A 26 9.43 -24.24 -0.12
C LYS A 26 9.96 -23.22 -1.12
N GLN A 27 9.27 -22.10 -1.34
CA GLN A 27 9.74 -21.02 -2.19
C GLN A 27 10.95 -20.31 -1.60
N LEU A 28 10.99 -20.12 -0.27
CA LEU A 28 12.11 -19.48 0.41
C LEU A 28 13.43 -20.24 0.24
N ASP A 29 13.39 -21.56 0.06
CA ASP A 29 14.59 -22.37 -0.20
C ASP A 29 15.27 -22.01 -1.53
N TYR A 30 14.53 -21.50 -2.50
CA TYR A 30 15.03 -21.09 -3.81
C TYR A 30 15.30 -19.59 -3.94
N LEU A 31 14.58 -18.78 -3.17
CA LEU A 31 14.70 -17.32 -3.27
C LEU A 31 16.04 -16.81 -2.75
N ARG A 32 16.58 -15.80 -3.42
CA ARG A 32 17.81 -15.09 -3.02
C ARG A 32 17.56 -13.59 -3.14
N PHE A 33 17.95 -12.87 -2.12
CA PHE A 33 17.80 -11.40 -2.04
C PHE A 33 19.19 -10.76 -1.85
N PRO A 34 20.05 -10.76 -2.89
CA PRO A 34 21.45 -10.35 -2.76
C PRO A 34 21.62 -8.89 -2.32
N LEU A 35 20.63 -8.03 -2.58
CA LEU A 35 20.66 -6.62 -2.24
C LEU A 35 20.12 -6.33 -0.83
N GLY A 36 19.50 -7.29 -0.16
CA GLY A 36 18.87 -7.09 1.16
C GLY A 36 19.86 -6.68 2.28
N GLY A 37 21.13 -7.02 2.11
CA GLY A 37 22.23 -6.66 3.02
C GLY A 37 22.93 -5.33 2.67
N MET A 38 22.36 -4.49 1.79
CA MET A 38 23.00 -3.26 1.33
C MET A 38 22.04 -2.08 1.38
N LEU A 39 22.60 -0.89 1.69
CA LEU A 39 21.89 0.37 1.50
C LEU A 39 21.77 0.68 0.00
N LYS A 40 20.74 1.44 -0.37
CA LYS A 40 20.48 1.81 -1.77
C LYS A 40 21.65 2.51 -2.44
N ASP A 41 22.33 3.40 -1.72
CA ASP A 41 23.46 4.14 -2.27
C ASP A 41 24.62 3.20 -2.61
N LYS A 42 24.92 2.21 -1.74
CA LYS A 42 25.93 1.20 -2.04
C LYS A 42 25.57 0.33 -3.24
N THR A 43 24.29 -0.01 -3.39
CA THR A 43 23.81 -0.72 -4.58
C THR A 43 24.05 0.08 -5.86
N ARG A 44 23.82 1.40 -5.82
CA ARG A 44 24.07 2.30 -6.97
C ARG A 44 25.55 2.45 -7.29
N GLU A 45 26.42 2.55 -6.28
CA GLU A 45 27.87 2.56 -6.48
C GLU A 45 28.33 1.30 -7.24
N ILE A 46 27.92 0.12 -6.75
CA ILE A 46 28.26 -1.14 -7.43
C ILE A 46 27.71 -1.20 -8.86
N ALA A 47 26.48 -0.71 -9.07
CA ALA A 47 25.91 -0.64 -10.41
C ALA A 47 26.71 0.26 -11.34
N LYS A 48 27.28 1.37 -10.85
CA LYS A 48 28.19 2.27 -11.61
C LYS A 48 29.54 1.60 -11.87
N GLU A 49 30.12 0.95 -10.88
CA GLU A 49 31.38 0.19 -11.02
C GLU A 49 31.27 -0.92 -12.11
N LEU A 50 30.06 -1.51 -12.22
CA LEU A 50 29.76 -2.53 -13.23
C LEU A 50 29.25 -1.96 -14.57
N ASP A 51 29.27 -0.64 -14.75
CA ASP A 51 28.79 0.09 -15.93
C ASP A 51 27.35 -0.30 -16.35
N LEU A 52 26.46 -0.46 -15.37
CA LEU A 52 25.08 -0.82 -15.65
C LEU A 52 24.24 0.42 -15.98
N ASN A 53 23.55 0.41 -17.13
CA ASN A 53 22.69 1.50 -17.59
C ASN A 53 21.55 1.89 -16.62
N VAL A 54 21.27 1.06 -15.61
CA VAL A 54 20.22 1.29 -14.60
C VAL A 54 20.73 1.96 -13.33
N ALA A 55 22.05 2.24 -13.22
CA ALA A 55 22.66 2.81 -12.00
C ALA A 55 22.01 4.12 -11.55
N ASP A 56 21.70 5.01 -12.49
CA ASP A 56 21.09 6.32 -12.23
C ASP A 56 19.58 6.35 -12.47
N LYS A 57 18.97 5.20 -12.82
CA LYS A 57 17.52 5.12 -13.01
C LYS A 57 16.78 5.42 -11.70
N PRO A 58 15.82 6.36 -11.70
CA PRO A 58 14.97 6.58 -10.53
C PRO A 58 14.19 5.33 -10.17
N ASP A 59 13.87 5.19 -8.88
CA ASP A 59 13.01 4.09 -8.44
C ASP A 59 11.66 4.14 -9.15
N SER A 60 11.14 2.98 -9.50
CA SER A 60 9.79 2.89 -10.05
C SER A 60 8.79 3.35 -8.99
N GLN A 61 8.18 4.49 -9.22
CA GLN A 61 7.17 5.09 -8.32
C GLN A 61 5.76 4.59 -8.67
N ASP A 62 5.57 4.05 -9.86
CA ASP A 62 4.27 3.78 -10.46
C ASP A 62 4.20 2.42 -11.17
N ILE A 63 2.97 1.99 -11.46
CA ILE A 63 2.72 0.76 -12.21
C ILE A 63 3.11 0.95 -13.66
N CYS A 64 3.96 0.08 -14.21
CA CYS A 64 4.60 0.22 -15.53
C CYS A 64 3.62 0.40 -16.71
N PHE A 65 2.37 -0.09 -16.60
CA PHE A 65 1.35 0.01 -17.64
C PHE A 65 0.39 1.20 -17.46
N VAL A 66 0.66 2.09 -16.52
CA VAL A 66 -0.09 3.33 -16.33
C VAL A 66 0.78 4.51 -16.71
N PRO A 67 0.67 5.03 -17.95
CA PRO A 67 1.46 6.16 -18.39
C PRO A 67 1.15 7.41 -17.55
N ASN A 68 2.20 8.08 -17.10
CA ASN A 68 2.09 9.36 -16.38
C ASN A 68 1.24 9.32 -15.09
N GLY A 69 1.05 8.13 -14.48
CA GLY A 69 0.22 8.00 -13.28
C GLY A 69 -1.28 8.23 -13.48
N ASP A 70 -1.77 8.28 -14.72
CA ASP A 70 -3.18 8.47 -15.02
C ASP A 70 -3.96 7.13 -14.91
N TYR A 71 -4.12 6.66 -13.68
CA TYR A 71 -4.92 5.47 -13.37
C TYR A 71 -6.37 5.62 -13.80
N ALA A 72 -6.92 6.84 -13.72
CA ALA A 72 -8.30 7.12 -14.06
C ALA A 72 -8.59 6.81 -15.53
N SER A 73 -7.69 7.20 -16.46
CA SER A 73 -7.87 6.91 -17.89
C SER A 73 -7.84 5.42 -18.19
N VAL A 74 -6.96 4.67 -17.53
CA VAL A 74 -6.87 3.21 -17.69
C VAL A 74 -8.14 2.53 -17.18
N ILE A 75 -8.61 2.88 -15.99
CA ILE A 75 -9.80 2.26 -15.38
C ILE A 75 -11.06 2.63 -16.17
N ARG A 76 -11.14 3.85 -16.71
CA ARG A 76 -12.28 4.28 -17.53
C ARG A 76 -12.54 3.36 -18.72
N LYS A 77 -11.51 2.77 -19.29
CA LYS A 77 -11.63 1.81 -20.41
C LYS A 77 -12.28 0.49 -19.98
N PHE A 78 -12.04 0.05 -18.73
CA PHE A 78 -12.52 -1.25 -18.23
C PHE A 78 -13.76 -1.15 -17.34
N ARG A 79 -13.93 -0.04 -16.65
CA ARG A 79 -15.00 0.19 -15.67
C ARG A 79 -15.55 1.62 -15.76
N PRO A 80 -16.24 1.97 -16.86
CA PRO A 80 -16.81 3.32 -17.06
C PRO A 80 -17.83 3.71 -15.97
N ASP A 81 -18.52 2.74 -15.39
CA ASP A 81 -19.45 2.88 -14.27
C ASP A 81 -18.79 3.43 -12.99
N SER A 82 -17.48 3.27 -12.82
CA SER A 82 -16.74 3.80 -11.67
C SER A 82 -16.61 5.33 -11.63
N PHE A 83 -17.05 6.02 -12.69
CA PHE A 83 -17.05 7.48 -12.82
C PHE A 83 -18.43 8.11 -12.61
N GLN A 84 -19.39 7.34 -12.12
CA GLN A 84 -20.68 7.88 -11.77
C GLN A 84 -20.60 8.81 -10.56
N LYS A 85 -21.36 9.91 -10.60
CA LYS A 85 -21.49 10.81 -9.45
C LYS A 85 -22.13 10.08 -8.28
N GLY A 86 -21.64 10.37 -7.09
CA GLY A 86 -22.16 9.79 -5.86
C GLY A 86 -22.04 10.76 -4.69
N ASN A 87 -22.51 10.32 -3.53
CA ASN A 87 -22.58 11.15 -2.35
C ASN A 87 -21.32 11.08 -1.49
N ILE A 88 -20.92 12.22 -0.95
CA ILE A 88 -19.96 12.30 0.14
C ILE A 88 -20.76 12.50 1.43
N LYS A 89 -20.61 11.59 2.37
CA LYS A 89 -21.31 11.58 3.66
C LYS A 89 -20.34 11.79 4.82
N ASN A 90 -20.83 12.43 5.88
CA ASN A 90 -20.14 12.46 7.16
C ASN A 90 -20.40 11.19 7.98
N LEU A 91 -19.85 11.11 9.20
CA LEU A 91 -20.01 9.95 10.09
C LEU A 91 -21.46 9.75 10.57
N GLU A 92 -22.24 10.81 10.63
CA GLU A 92 -23.68 10.79 10.99
C GLU A 92 -24.56 10.32 9.82
N GLY A 93 -23.98 10.11 8.62
CA GLY A 93 -24.70 9.69 7.42
C GLY A 93 -25.31 10.84 6.61
N ASN A 94 -25.09 12.09 7.01
CA ASN A 94 -25.58 13.26 6.28
C ASN A 94 -24.77 13.45 4.99
N VAL A 95 -25.44 13.77 3.90
CA VAL A 95 -24.80 14.15 2.63
C VAL A 95 -24.24 15.55 2.76
N ILE A 96 -22.93 15.70 2.63
CA ILE A 96 -22.19 16.96 2.74
C ILE A 96 -21.52 17.38 1.43
N GLY A 97 -21.59 16.55 0.40
CA GLY A 97 -21.05 16.83 -0.93
C GLY A 97 -21.35 15.75 -1.95
N VAL A 98 -20.85 15.96 -3.15
CA VAL A 98 -20.97 15.03 -4.28
C VAL A 98 -19.59 14.83 -4.89
N HIS A 99 -19.29 13.61 -5.31
CA HIS A 99 -18.06 13.26 -6.01
C HIS A 99 -18.32 12.84 -7.46
N ASP A 100 -17.28 12.92 -8.30
CA ASP A 100 -17.33 12.58 -9.73
C ASP A 100 -16.79 11.16 -10.02
N GLY A 101 -17.01 10.22 -9.09
CA GLY A 101 -16.59 8.83 -9.17
C GLY A 101 -15.70 8.41 -8.01
N ILE A 102 -16.01 7.25 -7.40
CA ILE A 102 -15.29 6.68 -6.24
C ILE A 102 -13.84 6.35 -6.57
N ILE A 103 -13.54 6.13 -7.85
CA ILE A 103 -12.17 5.80 -8.31
C ILE A 103 -11.14 6.90 -8.02
N ASN A 104 -11.59 8.14 -7.86
CA ASN A 104 -10.74 9.29 -7.58
C ASN A 104 -10.33 9.39 -6.10
N PHE A 105 -10.75 8.42 -5.28
CA PHE A 105 -10.55 8.48 -3.83
C PHE A 105 -9.83 7.25 -3.30
N THR A 106 -9.05 7.49 -2.26
CA THR A 106 -8.32 6.45 -1.52
C THR A 106 -8.54 6.66 -0.03
N ILE A 107 -8.69 5.58 0.74
CA ILE A 107 -8.81 5.67 2.20
C ILE A 107 -7.57 6.38 2.76
N GLY A 108 -7.81 7.37 3.63
CA GLY A 108 -6.78 8.26 4.18
C GLY A 108 -6.50 9.51 3.35
N GLN A 109 -7.09 9.65 2.17
CA GLN A 109 -6.94 10.84 1.35
C GLN A 109 -7.55 12.06 2.04
N ARG A 110 -6.79 13.17 2.05
CA ARG A 110 -7.23 14.48 2.57
C ARG A 110 -7.54 15.46 1.45
N LYS A 111 -6.65 15.51 0.43
CA LYS A 111 -6.77 16.51 -0.66
C LYS A 111 -7.76 16.04 -1.72
N GLY A 112 -8.47 16.98 -2.35
CA GLY A 112 -9.35 16.69 -3.48
C GLY A 112 -10.75 16.19 -3.12
N ILE A 113 -11.12 16.15 -1.84
CA ILE A 113 -12.50 15.80 -1.39
C ILE A 113 -13.52 16.86 -1.82
N LYS A 114 -13.07 18.12 -2.00
CA LYS A 114 -13.90 19.27 -2.43
C LYS A 114 -15.08 19.56 -1.48
N VAL A 115 -14.97 19.20 -0.22
CA VAL A 115 -15.90 19.55 0.85
C VAL A 115 -15.15 20.39 1.87
N SER A 116 -15.77 21.51 2.28
CA SER A 116 -15.25 22.38 3.34
C SER A 116 -15.90 22.02 4.66
N ASP A 117 -15.09 21.89 5.69
CA ASP A 117 -15.52 21.71 7.07
C ASP A 117 -14.60 22.52 7.99
N LYS A 118 -14.98 22.64 9.27
CA LYS A 118 -14.18 23.33 10.32
C LYS A 118 -12.84 22.63 10.54
N GLU A 119 -12.83 21.32 10.39
CA GLU A 119 -11.63 20.47 10.54
C GLU A 119 -11.27 19.74 9.24
N PRO A 120 -10.00 19.36 9.06
CA PRO A 120 -9.60 18.59 7.89
C PRO A 120 -10.32 17.24 7.82
N LEU A 121 -11.01 17.01 6.70
CA LEU A 121 -11.67 15.74 6.43
C LEU A 121 -10.74 14.76 5.71
N TYR A 122 -10.89 13.49 6.05
CA TYR A 122 -10.19 12.36 5.45
C TYR A 122 -11.18 11.31 4.95
N VAL A 123 -10.89 10.66 3.85
CA VAL A 123 -11.68 9.53 3.36
C VAL A 123 -11.51 8.35 4.33
N LEU A 124 -12.56 7.99 5.02
CA LEU A 124 -12.58 6.92 6.01
C LEU A 124 -13.04 5.58 5.42
N LYS A 125 -14.01 5.65 4.49
CA LYS A 125 -14.57 4.45 3.84
C LYS A 125 -15.05 4.79 2.44
N ILE A 126 -14.90 3.82 1.53
CA ILE A 126 -15.46 3.85 0.18
C ILE A 126 -16.48 2.72 0.11
N ASN A 127 -17.73 3.05 -0.18
CA ASN A 127 -18.81 2.09 -0.38
C ASN A 127 -19.13 2.01 -1.89
N SER A 128 -18.62 0.98 -2.54
CA SER A 128 -18.79 0.79 -3.99
C SER A 128 -20.21 0.35 -4.37
N GLU A 129 -20.94 -0.30 -3.47
CA GLU A 129 -22.31 -0.75 -3.74
C GLU A 129 -23.28 0.43 -3.86
N ASN A 130 -23.15 1.41 -2.96
CA ASN A 130 -24.01 2.59 -2.93
C ASN A 130 -23.38 3.81 -3.64
N ASN A 131 -22.19 3.64 -4.20
CA ASN A 131 -21.41 4.74 -4.81
C ASN A 131 -21.26 5.93 -3.87
N GLU A 132 -20.80 5.67 -2.63
CA GLU A 132 -20.70 6.66 -1.55
C GLU A 132 -19.29 6.70 -0.95
N ILE A 133 -18.89 7.87 -0.49
CA ILE A 133 -17.66 8.09 0.26
C ILE A 133 -18.03 8.62 1.64
N ILE A 134 -17.47 8.00 2.68
CA ILE A 134 -17.62 8.46 4.05
C ILE A 134 -16.32 9.17 4.45
N VAL A 135 -16.48 10.41 4.93
CA VAL A 135 -15.38 11.25 5.37
C VAL A 135 -15.53 11.65 6.83
N GLY A 136 -14.41 11.97 7.47
CA GLY A 136 -14.37 12.43 8.86
C GLY A 136 -12.97 12.81 9.33
N PRO A 137 -12.82 13.14 10.62
CA PRO A 137 -11.55 13.48 11.23
C PRO A 137 -10.49 12.37 11.12
N LYS A 138 -9.21 12.74 11.20
CA LYS A 138 -8.07 11.82 11.07
C LYS A 138 -8.09 10.68 12.11
N GLU A 139 -8.58 10.95 13.29
CA GLU A 139 -8.67 10.00 14.42
C GLU A 139 -9.49 8.76 14.07
N ASN A 140 -10.45 8.89 13.14
CA ASN A 140 -11.31 7.80 12.70
C ASN A 140 -10.68 6.91 11.62
N LEU A 141 -9.46 7.24 11.15
CA LEU A 141 -8.70 6.38 10.23
C LEU A 141 -8.07 5.17 10.92
N GLY A 142 -7.76 5.30 12.22
CA GLY A 142 -7.07 4.27 12.97
C GLY A 142 -7.95 3.05 13.22
N LYS A 143 -7.39 1.85 12.98
CA LYS A 143 -7.94 0.59 13.47
C LYS A 143 -7.03 0.04 14.54
N LYS A 144 -7.59 -0.28 15.72
CA LYS A 144 -6.85 -0.94 16.81
C LYS A 144 -6.72 -2.44 16.55
N ASP A 145 -7.77 -3.03 15.98
CA ASP A 145 -7.85 -4.46 15.75
C ASP A 145 -7.79 -4.76 14.26
N ILE A 146 -6.91 -5.67 13.87
CA ILE A 146 -6.74 -6.14 12.51
C ILE A 146 -6.98 -7.64 12.50
N SER A 147 -8.09 -8.07 11.90
CA SER A 147 -8.38 -9.49 11.71
C SER A 147 -7.54 -10.04 10.55
N LEU A 148 -6.85 -11.14 10.82
CA LEU A 148 -6.06 -11.86 9.83
C LEU A 148 -6.76 -13.15 9.44
N LYS A 149 -6.62 -13.56 8.17
CA LYS A 149 -7.08 -14.85 7.65
C LYS A 149 -5.98 -15.45 6.77
N ASP A 150 -6.05 -16.75 6.55
CA ASP A 150 -5.14 -17.48 5.66
C ASP A 150 -3.66 -17.21 5.97
N LEU A 151 -3.31 -17.34 7.27
CA LEU A 151 -1.96 -17.05 7.76
C LEU A 151 -0.91 -17.97 7.13
N ASN A 152 0.12 -17.38 6.53
CA ASN A 152 1.32 -18.06 6.07
C ASN A 152 2.44 -17.87 7.11
N LEU A 153 2.69 -18.88 7.93
CA LEU A 153 3.68 -18.82 8.99
C LEU A 153 5.03 -19.41 8.52
N LEU A 154 6.06 -18.57 8.56
CA LEU A 154 7.46 -18.96 8.32
C LEU A 154 8.22 -19.28 9.62
N THR A 155 7.54 -19.26 10.75
CA THR A 155 8.05 -19.58 12.08
C THR A 155 7.09 -20.50 12.83
N ASP A 156 7.47 -20.98 14.02
CA ASP A 156 6.60 -21.77 14.88
C ASP A 156 5.49 -20.90 15.50
N LYS A 157 4.30 -21.46 15.71
CA LYS A 157 3.18 -20.72 16.33
C LYS A 157 3.53 -20.13 17.69
N LYS A 158 4.34 -20.81 18.49
CA LYS A 158 4.80 -20.34 19.81
C LYS A 158 5.52 -18.99 19.75
N ASP A 159 6.13 -18.63 18.60
CA ASP A 159 6.83 -17.37 18.44
C ASP A 159 5.86 -16.19 18.28
N LEU A 160 4.56 -16.46 18.06
CA LEU A 160 3.49 -15.46 17.98
C LEU A 160 2.86 -15.11 19.34
N ASP A 161 3.20 -15.86 20.40
CA ASP A 161 2.67 -15.62 21.77
C ASP A 161 3.34 -14.42 22.45
N GLN A 162 4.26 -13.77 21.76
CA GLN A 162 4.97 -12.57 22.22
C GLN A 162 4.60 -11.33 21.41
N ASN A 163 4.95 -10.16 21.91
CA ASN A 163 4.77 -8.93 21.15
C ASN A 163 5.64 -8.95 19.89
N ILE A 164 5.01 -8.76 18.73
CA ILE A 164 5.68 -8.73 17.43
C ILE A 164 5.45 -7.39 16.73
N PHE A 165 6.41 -6.98 15.93
CA PHE A 165 6.26 -5.83 15.05
C PHE A 165 5.63 -6.27 13.74
N VAL A 166 4.65 -5.50 13.25
CA VAL A 166 3.91 -5.82 12.03
C VAL A 166 4.07 -4.68 11.02
N LYS A 167 4.40 -5.02 9.78
CA LYS A 167 4.43 -4.09 8.67
C LYS A 167 3.29 -4.40 7.69
N VAL A 168 2.31 -3.49 7.63
CA VAL A 168 1.10 -3.66 6.81
C VAL A 168 1.18 -2.98 5.44
N ARG A 169 2.18 -2.12 5.22
CA ARG A 169 2.44 -1.41 3.94
C ARG A 169 3.90 -0.92 3.90
N SER A 170 4.30 -0.31 2.79
CA SER A 170 5.66 0.19 2.57
C SER A 170 6.09 1.33 3.51
N THR A 171 5.14 2.11 4.00
CA THR A 171 5.38 3.27 4.89
C THR A 171 4.59 3.14 6.17
#